data_a64ab1f16a01fd9bfd782d31bbca8c87
#
_entry.id   a64ab1f16a01fd9bfd782d31bbca8c87
#
_cell.length_a   1.000
_cell.length_b   1.000
_cell.length_c   1.000
_cell.angle_alpha   90.00
_cell.angle_beta   90.00
_cell.angle_gamma   90.00
#
_symmetry.space_group_name_H-M   'P 1'
#
loop_
_entity.id
_entity.type
_entity.pdbx_description
1 polymer ?
#
loop_
_entity_poly.entity_id
_entity_poly.type
_entity_poly.pdbx_seq_one_letter_code
_entity_poly.pdbx_strand_id
1 'polypeptide(L)'
;MLFHDQRVSCGACHRIQGQGGQLGPNLTRIGSIRQPRDLIEAVLYPSATVVNGYEHYVLGTDDGGIHGGLIQRETKDAIYLKNANMRNVRVSRSQIRGVTMSPVSVMPAGLDQLLSRQELLDLIAFLQTCR
;
A
#
# COMPACT_ATOMS: atom_id res chain seq x y z
N MET A 1 -1.24 20.42 -1.46
CA MET A 1 -1.83 19.46 -2.38
C MET A 1 -2.35 18.26 -1.60
N LEU A 2 -3.53 17.74 -1.96
CA LEU A 2 -4.20 16.65 -1.23
C LEU A 2 -3.40 15.35 -1.16
N PHE A 3 -2.68 15.01 -2.22
CA PHE A 3 -1.86 13.79 -2.26
C PHE A 3 -0.82 13.74 -1.14
N HIS A 4 -0.34 14.88 -0.69
CA HIS A 4 0.65 15.00 0.39
C HIS A 4 0.04 15.53 1.68
N ASP A 5 -1.28 15.72 1.74
CA ASP A 5 -1.97 16.17 2.95
C ASP A 5 -1.82 15.14 4.05
N GLN A 6 -1.46 15.59 5.25
CA GLN A 6 -1.18 14.70 6.39
C GLN A 6 -2.39 13.86 6.82
N ARG A 7 -3.60 14.30 6.52
CA ARG A 7 -4.82 13.55 6.85
C ARG A 7 -4.87 12.20 6.11
N VAL A 8 -4.43 12.18 4.86
CA VAL A 8 -4.51 10.99 4.00
C VAL A 8 -3.15 10.43 3.61
N SER A 9 -2.12 11.26 3.53
CA SER A 9 -0.72 10.88 3.35
C SER A 9 -0.45 9.89 2.21
N CYS A 10 -1.13 10.07 1.09
CA CYS A 10 -0.95 9.17 -0.07
C CYS A 10 0.52 9.07 -0.49
N GLY A 11 1.22 10.21 -0.49
CA GLY A 11 2.63 10.29 -0.86
C GLY A 11 3.58 9.57 0.08
N ALA A 12 3.14 9.21 1.29
CA ALA A 12 3.95 8.42 2.21
C ALA A 12 4.18 7.01 1.67
N CYS A 13 3.20 6.46 0.97
CA CYS A 13 3.25 5.10 0.43
C CYS A 13 3.45 5.04 -1.08
N HIS A 14 2.93 6.02 -1.81
CA HIS A 14 2.95 6.05 -3.26
C HIS A 14 3.95 7.05 -3.81
N ARG A 15 4.56 6.68 -4.92
CA ARG A 15 5.52 7.53 -5.63
C ARG A 15 4.88 8.12 -6.88
N ILE A 16 5.13 9.41 -7.10
CA ILE A 16 4.82 10.11 -8.34
C ILE A 16 6.07 10.85 -8.79
N GLN A 17 6.50 10.64 -10.04
CA GLN A 17 7.69 11.26 -10.64
C GLN A 17 8.93 11.16 -9.74
N GLY A 18 9.14 10.00 -9.15
CA GLY A 18 10.30 9.73 -8.31
C GLY A 18 10.20 10.24 -6.88
N GLN A 19 9.15 10.96 -6.51
CA GLN A 19 8.93 11.47 -5.16
C GLN A 19 7.86 10.67 -4.44
N GLY A 20 8.11 10.30 -3.20
CA GLY A 20 7.20 9.56 -2.35
C GLY A 20 7.69 8.18 -1.96
N GLY A 21 6.88 7.46 -1.21
CA GLY A 21 7.19 6.14 -0.70
C GLY A 21 7.08 5.03 -1.73
N GLN A 22 7.46 3.84 -1.33
CA GLN A 22 7.46 2.65 -2.19
C GLN A 22 6.64 1.49 -1.59
N LEU A 23 5.83 1.76 -0.61
CA LEU A 23 4.97 0.73 -0.01
C LEU A 23 3.77 0.41 -0.89
N GLY A 24 3.29 1.39 -1.65
CA GLY A 24 2.24 1.22 -2.64
C GLY A 24 2.77 1.32 -4.07
N PRO A 25 1.93 0.97 -5.07
CA PRO A 25 2.29 1.10 -6.48
C PRO A 25 2.72 2.52 -6.86
N ASN A 26 3.64 2.61 -7.82
CA ASN A 26 4.03 3.89 -8.42
C ASN A 26 2.86 4.45 -9.23
N LEU A 27 2.44 5.68 -8.91
CA LEU A 27 1.28 6.32 -9.52
C LEU A 27 1.63 7.33 -10.62
N THR A 28 2.90 7.39 -11.04
CA THR A 28 3.38 8.37 -12.03
C THR A 28 2.54 8.38 -13.31
N ARG A 29 2.03 7.21 -13.73
CA ARG A 29 1.26 7.06 -14.95
C ARG A 29 -0.14 6.48 -14.73
N ILE A 30 -0.65 6.61 -13.52
CA ILE A 30 -1.91 5.96 -13.14
C ILE A 30 -3.10 6.45 -13.98
N GLY A 31 -3.10 7.71 -14.36
CA GLY A 31 -4.16 8.29 -15.20
C GLY A 31 -4.22 7.71 -16.61
N SER A 32 -3.13 7.10 -17.09
CA SER A 32 -3.11 6.37 -18.37
C SER A 32 -3.52 4.91 -18.23
N ILE A 33 -3.55 4.39 -17.00
CA ILE A 33 -3.73 2.96 -16.73
C ILE A 33 -5.13 2.66 -16.19
N ARG A 34 -5.71 3.58 -15.41
CA ARG A 34 -6.98 3.37 -14.71
C ARG A 34 -8.01 4.41 -15.10
N GLN A 35 -9.26 3.99 -15.14
CA GLN A 35 -10.38 4.89 -15.32
C GLN A 35 -10.72 5.61 -13.99
N PRO A 36 -11.41 6.77 -14.05
CA PRO A 36 -11.75 7.52 -12.83
C PRO A 36 -12.49 6.68 -11.79
N ARG A 37 -13.43 5.84 -12.20
CA ARG A 37 -14.18 4.98 -11.28
C ARG A 37 -13.30 3.97 -10.57
N ASP A 38 -12.25 3.48 -11.23
CA ASP A 38 -11.31 2.52 -10.64
C ASP A 38 -10.45 3.21 -9.59
N LEU A 39 -10.09 4.47 -9.81
CA LEU A 39 -9.36 5.29 -8.86
C LEU A 39 -10.21 5.58 -7.62
N ILE A 40 -11.47 5.91 -7.82
CA ILE A 40 -12.42 6.12 -6.71
C ILE A 40 -12.55 4.83 -5.90
N GLU A 41 -12.78 3.70 -6.56
CA GLU A 41 -12.90 2.40 -5.88
C GLU A 41 -11.65 2.07 -5.07
N ALA A 42 -10.45 2.34 -5.61
CA ALA A 42 -9.21 2.06 -4.92
C ALA A 42 -9.06 2.88 -3.62
N VAL A 43 -9.58 4.09 -3.59
CA VAL A 43 -9.55 4.94 -2.39
C VAL A 43 -10.62 4.52 -1.38
N LEU A 44 -11.85 4.23 -1.84
CA LEU A 44 -12.96 3.87 -0.97
C LEU A 44 -12.86 2.44 -0.44
N TYR A 45 -12.40 1.52 -1.29
CA TYR A 45 -12.34 0.09 -1.00
C TYR A 45 -10.97 -0.48 -1.35
N PRO A 46 -9.92 -0.08 -0.63
CA PRO A 46 -8.53 -0.44 -1.00
C PRO A 46 -8.25 -1.94 -0.94
N SER A 47 -9.07 -2.71 -0.21
CA SER A 47 -8.91 -4.16 -0.12
C SER A 47 -9.71 -4.94 -1.18
N ALA A 48 -10.54 -4.26 -1.99
CA ALA A 48 -11.37 -4.93 -2.99
C ALA A 48 -10.51 -5.53 -4.12
N THR A 49 -9.46 -4.83 -4.53
CA THR A 49 -8.52 -5.30 -5.56
C THR A 49 -7.11 -4.84 -5.18
N VAL A 50 -6.20 -5.80 -5.07
CA VAL A 50 -4.80 -5.51 -4.73
C VAL A 50 -3.93 -5.81 -5.94
N VAL A 51 -3.04 -4.87 -6.28
CA VAL A 51 -2.10 -5.01 -7.39
C VAL A 51 -1.08 -6.11 -7.08
N ASN A 52 -0.79 -6.97 -8.05
CA ASN A 52 0.23 -8.01 -7.91
C ASN A 52 1.57 -7.42 -7.45
N GLY A 53 2.17 -8.05 -6.44
CA GLY A 53 3.41 -7.59 -5.82
C GLY A 53 3.19 -6.70 -4.60
N TYR A 54 1.95 -6.28 -4.34
CA TYR A 54 1.60 -5.42 -3.19
C TYR A 54 0.65 -6.12 -2.21
N GLU A 55 0.59 -7.43 -2.27
CA GLU A 55 -0.18 -8.25 -1.33
C GLU A 55 0.40 -8.10 0.08
N HIS A 56 -0.51 -8.02 1.04
CA HIS A 56 -0.17 -7.95 2.46
C HIS A 56 -0.03 -9.36 3.03
N TYR A 57 1.16 -9.70 3.51
CA TYR A 57 1.42 -11.00 4.14
C TYR A 57 1.58 -10.87 5.64
N VAL A 58 1.20 -11.92 6.34
CA VAL A 58 1.37 -12.04 7.79
C VAL A 58 2.21 -13.28 8.07
N LEU A 59 3.31 -13.10 8.77
CA LEU A 59 4.23 -14.15 9.18
C LEU A 59 4.06 -14.40 10.67
N GLY A 60 3.78 -15.65 11.05
CA GLY A 60 3.82 -16.08 12.44
C GLY A 60 5.18 -16.70 12.76
N THR A 61 5.74 -16.37 13.91
CA THR A 61 7.04 -16.87 14.35
C THR A 61 6.95 -17.73 15.60
N ASP A 62 8.02 -18.50 15.88
CA ASP A 62 8.10 -19.47 16.98
C ASP A 62 7.88 -18.83 18.35
N ASP A 63 8.29 -17.58 18.52
CA ASP A 63 8.14 -16.84 19.78
C ASP A 63 6.72 -16.28 19.99
N GLY A 64 5.78 -16.64 19.11
CA GLY A 64 4.42 -16.10 19.13
C GLY A 64 4.29 -14.73 18.49
N GLY A 65 5.37 -14.21 17.89
CA GLY A 65 5.35 -12.93 17.19
C GLY A 65 4.58 -12.99 15.89
N ILE A 66 4.07 -11.82 15.47
CA ILE A 66 3.37 -11.66 14.20
C ILE A 66 3.99 -10.48 13.48
N HIS A 67 4.38 -10.69 12.22
CA HIS A 67 4.97 -9.66 11.37
C HIS A 67 4.15 -9.52 10.10
N GLY A 68 3.59 -8.34 9.86
CA GLY A 68 2.81 -8.04 8.67
C GLY A 68 3.49 -7.04 7.76
N GLY A 69 3.28 -7.19 6.46
CA GLY A 69 3.80 -6.24 5.49
C GLY A 69 3.87 -6.80 4.08
N LEU A 70 4.53 -6.04 3.22
CA LEU A 70 4.82 -6.46 1.86
C LEU A 70 6.14 -7.23 1.82
N ILE A 71 6.16 -8.35 1.13
CA ILE A 71 7.41 -9.09 0.90
C ILE A 71 8.22 -8.34 -0.15
N GLN A 72 9.38 -7.81 0.27
CA GLN A 72 10.28 -7.09 -0.62
C GLN A 72 11.29 -8.01 -1.28
N ARG A 73 11.72 -9.04 -0.56
CA ARG A 73 12.72 -9.99 -1.02
C ARG A 73 12.61 -11.30 -0.22
N GLU A 74 12.90 -12.39 -0.88
CA GLU A 74 13.01 -13.70 -0.24
C GLU A 74 14.36 -14.31 -0.55
N THR A 75 14.99 -14.90 0.45
CA THR A 75 16.18 -15.73 0.30
C THR A 75 15.90 -17.11 0.91
N LYS A 76 16.84 -18.04 0.76
CA LYS A 76 16.71 -19.35 1.42
C LYS A 76 16.73 -19.24 2.94
N ASP A 77 17.28 -18.15 3.50
CA ASP A 77 17.48 -17.98 4.94
C ASP A 77 16.45 -17.05 5.58
N ALA A 78 15.83 -16.16 4.81
CA ALA A 78 14.97 -15.13 5.39
C ALA A 78 13.93 -14.60 4.40
N ILE A 79 12.87 -14.01 4.97
CA ILE A 79 11.91 -13.17 4.26
C ILE A 79 12.10 -11.73 4.74
N TYR A 80 12.17 -10.80 3.81
CA TYR A 80 12.33 -9.37 4.08
C TYR A 80 11.00 -8.67 3.82
N LEU A 81 10.42 -8.08 4.87
CA LEU A 81 9.15 -7.37 4.81
C LEU A 81 9.36 -5.86 4.93
N LYS A 82 8.50 -5.10 4.30
CA LYS A 82 8.29 -3.69 4.62
C LYS A 82 6.93 -3.54 5.28
N ASN A 83 6.92 -3.10 6.55
CA ASN A 83 5.67 -2.97 7.29
C ASN A 83 4.98 -1.62 7.03
N ALA A 84 3.78 -1.42 7.60
CA ALA A 84 2.99 -0.21 7.42
C ALA A 84 3.67 1.05 7.95
N ASN A 85 4.66 0.92 8.86
CA ASN A 85 5.47 2.01 9.37
C ASN A 85 6.70 2.29 8.50
N MET A 86 6.76 1.76 7.29
CA MET A 86 7.87 1.89 6.33
C MET A 86 9.18 1.28 6.83
N ARG A 87 9.15 0.41 7.83
CA ARG A 87 10.33 -0.26 8.36
C ARG A 87 10.58 -1.57 7.65
N ASN A 88 11.86 -1.83 7.37
CA ASN A 88 12.30 -3.10 6.83
C ASN A 88 12.53 -4.09 7.98
N VAL A 89 11.91 -5.26 7.89
CA VAL A 89 12.02 -6.31 8.89
C VAL A 89 12.53 -7.57 8.23
N ARG A 90 13.61 -8.13 8.74
CA ARG A 90 14.12 -9.43 8.33
C ARG A 90 13.58 -10.51 9.27
N VAL A 91 12.90 -11.51 8.71
CA VAL A 91 12.38 -12.64 9.49
C VAL A 91 13.10 -13.90 9.01
N SER A 92 13.82 -14.54 9.93
CA SER A 92 14.54 -15.78 9.64
C SER A 92 13.57 -16.91 9.31
N ARG A 93 13.80 -17.63 8.22
CA ARG A 93 12.92 -18.74 7.83
C ARG A 93 12.84 -19.81 8.88
N SER A 94 13.93 -20.06 9.62
CA SER A 94 13.94 -21.04 10.70
C SER A 94 12.96 -20.70 11.83
N GLN A 95 12.57 -19.46 11.96
CA GLN A 95 11.63 -18.99 12.99
C GLN A 95 10.20 -18.90 12.49
N ILE A 96 9.98 -18.99 11.16
CA ILE A 96 8.65 -18.82 10.57
C ILE A 96 7.85 -20.11 10.74
N ARG A 97 6.68 -20.00 11.37
CA ARG A 97 5.71 -21.10 11.51
C ARG A 97 4.64 -21.07 10.44
N GLY A 98 4.26 -19.90 9.96
CA GLY A 98 3.24 -19.80 8.94
C GLY A 98 3.34 -18.50 8.16
N VAL A 99 2.91 -18.56 6.91
CA VAL A 99 2.81 -17.42 6.00
C VAL A 99 1.38 -17.38 5.48
N THR A 100 0.68 -16.28 5.72
CA THR A 100 -0.72 -16.12 5.30
C THR A 100 -0.87 -14.82 4.54
N MET A 101 -1.54 -14.86 3.39
CA MET A 101 -1.92 -13.64 2.68
C MET A 101 -3.13 -13.03 3.37
N SER A 102 -3.00 -11.76 3.82
CA SER A 102 -4.10 -11.05 4.44
C SER A 102 -5.11 -10.60 3.38
N PRO A 103 -6.42 -10.67 3.65
CA PRO A 103 -7.42 -10.08 2.77
C PRO A 103 -7.49 -8.55 2.89
N VAL A 104 -6.80 -7.96 3.88
CA VAL A 104 -6.82 -6.52 4.14
C VAL A 104 -5.56 -5.89 3.55
N SER A 105 -5.75 -4.90 2.68
CA SER A 105 -4.65 -4.15 2.06
C SER A 105 -3.87 -3.36 3.11
N VAL A 106 -2.57 -3.13 2.84
CA VAL A 106 -1.75 -2.19 3.61
C VAL A 106 -2.29 -0.76 3.47
N MET A 107 -2.87 -0.43 2.31
CA MET A 107 -3.57 0.85 2.15
C MET A 107 -4.81 0.87 3.06
N PRO A 108 -4.89 1.82 4.00
CA PRO A 108 -5.97 1.81 4.98
C PRO A 108 -7.31 2.19 4.37
N ALA A 109 -8.38 1.60 4.87
CA ALA A 109 -9.74 2.01 4.56
C ALA A 109 -10.10 3.28 5.32
N GLY A 110 -11.09 4.02 4.83
CA GLY A 110 -11.61 5.20 5.52
C GLY A 110 -10.93 6.51 5.16
N LEU A 111 -9.97 6.52 4.24
CA LEU A 111 -9.31 7.75 3.81
C LEU A 111 -10.29 8.76 3.20
N ASP A 112 -11.31 8.28 2.51
CA ASP A 112 -12.37 9.11 1.93
C ASP A 112 -13.16 9.87 2.99
N GLN A 113 -13.29 9.32 4.20
CA GLN A 113 -14.01 9.96 5.30
C GLN A 113 -13.23 11.12 5.91
N LEU A 114 -11.94 11.21 5.65
CA LEU A 114 -11.08 12.30 6.10
C LEU A 114 -11.09 13.49 5.12
N LEU A 115 -11.74 13.33 3.98
CA LEU A 115 -11.84 14.33 2.92
C LEU A 115 -13.29 14.73 2.70
N SER A 116 -13.52 15.97 2.27
CA SER A 116 -14.82 16.37 1.74
C SER A 116 -15.04 15.68 0.38
N ARG A 117 -16.29 15.68 -0.08
CA ARG A 117 -16.61 15.16 -1.42
C ARG A 117 -15.81 15.89 -2.50
N GLN A 118 -15.71 17.21 -2.40
CA GLN A 118 -14.97 18.00 -3.38
C GLN A 118 -13.46 17.68 -3.34
N GLU A 119 -12.90 17.53 -2.14
CA GLU A 119 -11.50 17.15 -1.98
C GLU A 119 -11.23 15.77 -2.60
N LEU A 120 -12.12 14.81 -2.40
CA LEU A 120 -11.99 13.49 -3.03
C LEU A 120 -12.00 13.60 -4.55
N LEU A 121 -12.95 14.38 -5.11
CA LEU A 121 -13.04 14.60 -6.56
C LEU A 121 -11.78 15.29 -7.11
N ASP A 122 -11.25 16.26 -6.35
CA ASP A 122 -10.01 16.95 -6.72
C ASP A 122 -8.81 16.01 -6.72
N LEU A 123 -8.73 15.11 -5.74
CA LEU A 123 -7.69 14.09 -5.68
C LEU A 123 -7.75 13.16 -6.91
N ILE A 124 -8.94 12.68 -7.26
CA ILE A 124 -9.14 11.82 -8.43
C ILE A 124 -8.77 12.58 -9.71
N ALA A 125 -9.18 13.84 -9.82
CA ALA A 125 -8.83 14.68 -10.98
C ALA A 125 -7.31 14.84 -11.10
N PHE A 126 -6.62 15.04 -9.99
CA PHE A 126 -5.15 15.10 -9.98
C PHE A 126 -4.54 13.78 -10.47
N LEU A 127 -4.99 12.64 -9.95
CA LEU A 127 -4.47 11.34 -10.36
C LEU A 127 -4.69 11.06 -11.85
N GLN A 128 -5.78 11.56 -12.42
CA GLN A 128 -6.04 11.44 -13.85
C GLN A 128 -5.03 12.22 -14.69
N THR A 129 -4.43 13.28 -14.15
CA THR A 129 -3.38 14.04 -14.84
C THR A 129 -2.03 13.33 -14.82
N CYS A 130 -1.85 12.31 -13.99
CA CYS A 130 -0.63 11.52 -13.89
C CYS A 130 -0.57 10.52 -15.06
N ARG A 131 0.06 10.95 -16.17
CA ARG A 131 0.12 10.19 -17.42
C ARG A 131 1.53 9.91 -17.89
#